data_8a835bb83cab810429518df4329e2898
#
_entry.id   8a835bb83cab810429518df4329e2898
#
_cell.length_a   1.000
_cell.length_b   1.000
_cell.length_c   1.000
_cell.angle_alpha   90.00
_cell.angle_beta   90.00
_cell.angle_gamma   90.00
#
_symmetry.space_group_name_H-M   'P 1'
#
loop_
_entity.id
_entity.type
_entity.pdbx_description
1 polymer ?
#
loop_
_entity_poly.entity_id
_entity_poly.type
_entity_poly.pdbx_seq_one_letter_code
_entity_poly.pdbx_strand_id
1 'polypeptide(L)'
;KDTKNKDEDYFICLSRLSSFAGYITINISSPNTEGLRNFHEEKALEKLLLGVNKIKKDKNIAKPLVVKISPDIKDNEISSIIELILKHKIEGIIVSNTTDSHREKLSDIQKNEKGGLSGQPLKDLSTKLIKKFYRETKGNIQIIGVGGVDSGHAAFEKICAGADAVQL
;
A
#
# COMPACT_ATOMS: atom_id res chain seq x y z
N LYS A 1 0.43 -0.36 18.23
CA LYS A 1 1.50 -1.38 18.18
C LYS A 1 1.20 -2.57 19.10
N ASP A 2 0.57 -2.30 20.23
CA ASP A 2 0.35 -3.28 21.31
C ASP A 2 -1.12 -3.76 21.38
N THR A 3 -1.94 -3.44 20.38
CA THR A 3 -3.36 -3.80 20.34
C THR A 3 -3.51 -5.27 19.97
N LYS A 4 -4.27 -6.01 20.78
CA LYS A 4 -4.54 -7.44 20.55
C LYS A 4 -5.37 -7.68 19.29
N ASN A 5 -6.27 -6.76 18.96
CA ASN A 5 -7.10 -6.81 17.74
C ASN A 5 -6.71 -5.69 16.79
N LYS A 6 -5.85 -5.99 15.82
CA LYS A 6 -5.35 -5.00 14.86
C LYS A 6 -6.44 -4.40 13.97
N ASP A 7 -7.49 -5.15 13.64
CA ASP A 7 -8.62 -4.66 12.83
C ASP A 7 -9.32 -3.49 13.53
N GLU A 8 -9.44 -3.56 14.86
CA GLU A 8 -10.12 -2.54 15.66
C GLU A 8 -9.42 -1.18 15.60
N ASP A 9 -8.10 -1.15 15.57
CA ASP A 9 -7.34 0.10 15.40
C ASP A 9 -7.70 0.80 14.08
N TYR A 10 -7.81 0.06 12.97
CA TYR A 10 -8.26 0.63 11.70
C TYR A 10 -9.68 1.20 11.80
N PHE A 11 -10.59 0.50 12.45
CA PHE A 11 -11.99 0.92 12.59
C PHE A 11 -12.13 2.17 13.46
N ILE A 12 -11.38 2.26 14.57
CA ILE A 12 -11.36 3.42 15.44
C ILE A 12 -10.75 4.62 14.71
N CYS A 13 -9.60 4.44 14.05
CA CYS A 13 -8.95 5.51 13.31
C CYS A 13 -9.84 6.03 12.17
N LEU A 14 -10.43 5.13 11.38
CA LEU A 14 -11.37 5.49 10.32
C LEU A 14 -12.54 6.31 10.86
N SER A 15 -13.16 5.86 11.95
CA SER A 15 -14.32 6.52 12.55
C SER A 15 -14.00 7.91 13.11
N ARG A 16 -12.79 8.12 13.63
CA ARG A 16 -12.41 9.37 14.32
C ARG A 16 -11.74 10.39 13.39
N LEU A 17 -10.99 9.93 12.38
CA LEU A 17 -10.12 10.79 11.60
C LEU A 17 -10.62 11.07 10.19
N SER A 18 -11.63 10.36 9.71
CA SER A 18 -12.12 10.50 8.32
C SER A 18 -12.58 11.91 7.96
N SER A 19 -13.14 12.67 8.89
CA SER A 19 -13.60 14.04 8.65
C SER A 19 -12.45 15.01 8.35
N PHE A 20 -11.25 14.72 8.80
CA PHE A 20 -10.06 15.56 8.63
C PHE A 20 -9.23 15.19 7.40
N ALA A 21 -9.58 14.12 6.68
CA ALA A 21 -8.80 13.59 5.57
C ALA A 21 -9.43 13.91 4.21
N GLY A 22 -8.59 14.11 3.18
CA GLY A 22 -9.01 14.14 1.77
C GLY A 22 -9.27 12.73 1.24
N TYR A 23 -8.42 11.77 1.63
CA TYR A 23 -8.57 10.33 1.39
C TYR A 23 -7.98 9.55 2.58
N ILE A 24 -8.23 8.25 2.65
CA ILE A 24 -7.83 7.41 3.77
C ILE A 24 -7.00 6.24 3.27
N THR A 25 -5.81 6.05 3.87
CA THR A 25 -4.93 4.94 3.55
C THR A 25 -5.06 3.80 4.55
N ILE A 26 -5.44 2.62 4.07
CA ILE A 26 -5.37 1.36 4.80
C ILE A 26 -3.96 0.79 4.61
N ASN A 27 -3.08 1.06 5.56
CA ASN A 27 -1.67 0.65 5.48
C ASN A 27 -1.49 -0.77 6.05
N ILE A 28 -1.37 -1.76 5.18
CA ILE A 28 -1.19 -3.18 5.53
C ILE A 28 0.25 -3.68 5.34
N SER A 29 1.21 -2.79 5.16
CA SER A 29 2.50 -3.13 4.54
C SER A 29 3.75 -2.73 5.31
N SER A 30 3.61 -2.14 6.51
CA SER A 30 4.79 -1.71 7.27
C SER A 30 5.68 -2.90 7.67
N PRO A 31 6.98 -2.87 7.32
CA PRO A 31 7.93 -3.90 7.77
C PRO A 31 8.28 -3.75 9.26
N ASN A 32 8.00 -2.59 9.85
CA ASN A 32 8.36 -2.24 11.22
C ASN A 32 7.27 -2.62 12.26
N THR A 33 6.16 -3.18 11.80
CA THR A 33 5.04 -3.62 12.65
C THR A 33 4.85 -5.11 12.50
N GLU A 34 5.13 -5.86 13.54
CA GLU A 34 5.05 -7.31 13.54
C GLU A 34 3.65 -7.80 13.14
N GLY A 35 3.61 -8.74 12.19
CA GLY A 35 2.39 -9.37 11.69
C GLY A 35 1.45 -8.42 10.92
N LEU A 36 1.85 -7.18 10.58
CA LEU A 36 1.00 -6.31 9.77
C LEU A 36 0.89 -6.82 8.33
N ARG A 37 1.96 -7.39 7.80
CA ARG A 37 1.98 -7.98 6.44
C ARG A 37 1.14 -9.25 6.33
N ASN A 38 0.65 -9.84 7.44
CA ASN A 38 -0.32 -10.94 7.40
C ASN A 38 -1.64 -10.50 6.74
N PHE A 39 -1.92 -9.18 6.68
CA PHE A 39 -3.04 -8.65 5.90
C PHE A 39 -2.84 -8.75 4.38
N HIS A 40 -1.71 -9.22 3.87
CA HIS A 40 -1.60 -9.64 2.47
C HIS A 40 -2.26 -11.00 2.21
N GLU A 41 -2.48 -11.79 3.25
CA GLU A 41 -3.25 -13.03 3.15
C GLU A 41 -4.73 -12.71 2.85
N GLU A 42 -5.29 -13.42 1.87
CA GLU A 42 -6.64 -13.18 1.35
C GLU A 42 -7.72 -13.06 2.43
N LYS A 43 -7.79 -14.05 3.33
CA LYS A 43 -8.82 -14.07 4.41
C LYS A 43 -8.68 -12.90 5.39
N ALA A 44 -7.45 -12.53 5.72
CA ALA A 44 -7.20 -11.43 6.64
C ALA A 44 -7.55 -10.08 6.00
N LEU A 45 -7.16 -9.87 4.74
CA LEU A 45 -7.49 -8.67 3.99
C LEU A 45 -9.01 -8.56 3.77
N GLU A 46 -9.66 -9.63 3.35
CA GLU A 46 -11.11 -9.62 3.13
C GLU A 46 -11.88 -9.23 4.40
N LYS A 47 -11.53 -9.83 5.54
CA LYS A 47 -12.12 -9.49 6.84
C LYS A 47 -11.94 -8.00 7.18
N LEU A 48 -10.74 -7.47 6.97
CA LEU A 48 -10.44 -6.05 7.21
C LEU A 48 -11.28 -5.14 6.30
N LEU A 49 -11.33 -5.42 4.99
CA LEU A 49 -12.07 -4.61 4.03
C LEU A 49 -13.59 -4.65 4.25
N LEU A 50 -14.14 -5.80 4.66
CA LEU A 50 -15.54 -5.92 5.08
C LEU A 50 -15.84 -5.01 6.27
N GLY A 51 -15.00 -5.05 7.31
CA GLY A 51 -15.15 -4.21 8.50
C GLY A 51 -15.04 -2.71 8.18
N VAL A 52 -14.04 -2.34 7.37
CA VAL A 52 -13.83 -0.95 6.91
C VAL A 52 -15.05 -0.44 6.13
N ASN A 53 -15.57 -1.23 5.18
CA ASN A 53 -16.75 -0.87 4.40
C ASN A 53 -18.02 -0.75 5.26
N LYS A 54 -18.17 -1.61 6.27
CA LYS A 54 -19.25 -1.49 7.24
C LYS A 54 -19.19 -0.16 7.99
N ILE A 55 -18.02 0.19 8.54
CA ILE A 55 -17.82 1.48 9.24
C ILE A 55 -18.06 2.66 8.29
N LYS A 56 -17.55 2.59 7.05
CA LYS A 56 -17.76 3.63 6.03
C LYS A 56 -19.26 3.88 5.80
N LYS A 57 -20.04 2.80 5.70
CA LYS A 57 -21.50 2.87 5.54
C LYS A 57 -22.19 3.40 6.79
N ASP A 58 -21.90 2.80 7.97
CA ASP A 58 -22.59 3.13 9.23
C ASP A 58 -22.34 4.59 9.67
N LYS A 59 -21.16 5.14 9.34
CA LYS A 59 -20.76 6.52 9.64
C LYS A 59 -20.96 7.50 8.48
N ASN A 60 -21.51 7.05 7.36
CA ASN A 60 -21.69 7.86 6.14
C ASN A 60 -20.38 8.54 5.68
N ILE A 61 -19.26 7.79 5.67
CA ILE A 61 -17.96 8.31 5.29
C ILE A 61 -17.83 8.25 3.76
N ALA A 62 -17.86 9.40 3.10
CA ALA A 62 -17.74 9.53 1.65
C ALA A 62 -16.28 9.62 1.14
N LYS A 63 -15.28 9.51 2.03
CA LYS A 63 -13.87 9.66 1.65
C LYS A 63 -13.38 8.45 0.88
N PRO A 64 -12.55 8.67 -0.18
CA PRO A 64 -11.90 7.58 -0.89
C PRO A 64 -11.00 6.75 0.04
N LEU A 65 -10.99 5.44 -0.17
CA LEU A 65 -10.10 4.51 0.51
C LEU A 65 -9.05 4.00 -0.46
N VAL A 66 -7.80 3.96 -0.02
CA VAL A 66 -6.69 3.37 -0.76
C VAL A 66 -5.94 2.37 0.12
N VAL A 67 -5.49 1.27 -0.45
CA VAL A 67 -4.70 0.26 0.27
C VAL A 67 -3.22 0.46 -0.05
N LYS A 68 -2.35 0.53 0.97
CA LYS A 68 -0.90 0.63 0.78
C LYS A 68 -0.23 -0.72 0.99
N ILE A 69 0.45 -1.20 -0.05
CA ILE A 69 1.06 -2.53 -0.11
C ILE A 69 2.57 -2.52 0.10
N SER A 70 3.13 -3.69 0.43
CA SER A 70 4.57 -3.93 0.49
C SER A 70 5.17 -4.09 -0.92
N PRO A 71 6.41 -3.63 -1.15
CA PRO A 71 7.13 -3.96 -2.37
C PRO A 71 7.62 -5.42 -2.40
N ASP A 72 7.66 -6.08 -1.24
CA ASP A 72 8.13 -7.46 -1.08
C ASP A 72 6.98 -8.49 -1.24
N ILE A 73 5.87 -8.05 -1.83
CA ILE A 73 4.69 -8.88 -2.11
C ILE A 73 5.00 -9.98 -3.13
N LYS A 74 4.45 -11.17 -2.93
CA LYS A 74 4.60 -12.29 -3.85
C LYS A 74 3.62 -12.19 -5.02
N ASP A 75 3.96 -12.79 -6.13
CA ASP A 75 3.14 -12.74 -7.35
C ASP A 75 1.73 -13.31 -7.17
N ASN A 76 1.58 -14.38 -6.40
CA ASN A 76 0.29 -14.97 -6.10
C ASN A 76 -0.59 -14.10 -5.18
N GLU A 77 0.02 -13.24 -4.36
CA GLU A 77 -0.71 -12.32 -3.48
C GLU A 77 -1.25 -11.12 -4.27
N ILE A 78 -0.59 -10.72 -5.36
CA ILE A 78 -1.01 -9.57 -6.17
C ILE A 78 -2.41 -9.78 -6.74
N SER A 79 -2.66 -10.93 -7.37
CA SER A 79 -3.96 -11.23 -7.98
C SER A 79 -5.08 -11.28 -6.94
N SER A 80 -4.83 -11.90 -5.78
CA SER A 80 -5.81 -11.94 -4.67
C SER A 80 -6.11 -10.54 -4.12
N ILE A 81 -5.08 -9.68 -3.96
CA ILE A 81 -5.27 -8.30 -3.49
C ILE A 81 -6.09 -7.50 -4.51
N ILE A 82 -5.80 -7.62 -5.80
CA ILE A 82 -6.55 -6.94 -6.86
C ILE A 82 -8.02 -7.37 -6.84
N GLU A 83 -8.28 -8.67 -6.76
CA GLU A 83 -9.64 -9.20 -6.70
C GLU A 83 -10.41 -8.63 -5.50
N LEU A 84 -9.81 -8.62 -4.31
CA LEU A 84 -10.43 -8.07 -3.11
C LEU A 84 -10.66 -6.56 -3.19
N ILE A 85 -9.71 -5.80 -3.72
CA ILE A 85 -9.84 -4.35 -3.91
C ILE A 85 -11.02 -4.05 -4.83
N LEU A 86 -11.14 -4.77 -5.96
CA LEU A 86 -12.26 -4.62 -6.90
C LEU A 86 -13.58 -5.05 -6.29
N LYS A 87 -13.63 -6.23 -5.64
CA LYS A 87 -14.81 -6.77 -4.96
C LYS A 87 -15.37 -5.82 -3.90
N HIS A 88 -14.48 -5.21 -3.11
CA HIS A 88 -14.85 -4.30 -2.03
C HIS A 88 -14.94 -2.83 -2.45
N LYS A 89 -14.77 -2.55 -3.76
CA LYS A 89 -14.87 -1.19 -4.34
C LYS A 89 -13.96 -0.19 -3.63
N ILE A 90 -12.73 -0.62 -3.34
CA ILE A 90 -11.67 0.27 -2.84
C ILE A 90 -11.19 1.11 -4.01
N GLU A 91 -11.10 2.41 -3.81
CA GLU A 91 -10.92 3.38 -4.89
C GLU A 91 -9.48 3.37 -5.45
N GLY A 92 -8.47 2.93 -4.68
CA GLY A 92 -7.11 2.94 -5.18
C GLY A 92 -6.12 2.12 -4.36
N ILE A 93 -4.87 2.12 -4.85
CA ILE A 93 -3.75 1.41 -4.23
C ILE A 93 -2.51 2.31 -4.22
N ILE A 94 -1.74 2.27 -3.13
CA ILE A 94 -0.44 2.93 -3.04
C ILE A 94 0.66 1.88 -3.22
N VAL A 95 1.47 2.06 -4.24
CA VAL A 95 2.59 1.19 -4.61
C VAL A 95 3.89 1.98 -4.54
N SER A 96 4.70 1.79 -3.50
CA SER A 96 4.64 0.84 -2.42
C SER A 96 5.14 1.42 -1.08
N ASN A 97 5.12 0.60 -0.04
CA ASN A 97 5.84 0.89 1.21
C ASN A 97 7.36 0.66 1.04
N THR A 98 8.13 0.77 2.11
CA THR A 98 9.56 0.45 2.15
C THR A 98 9.79 -1.08 2.12
N THR A 99 10.97 -1.50 1.62
CA THR A 99 11.39 -2.91 1.60
C THR A 99 12.28 -3.25 2.80
N ASP A 100 12.20 -4.46 3.31
CA ASP A 100 13.18 -5.03 4.25
C ASP A 100 14.20 -5.95 3.56
N SER A 101 14.06 -6.09 2.25
CA SER A 101 14.90 -6.87 1.34
C SER A 101 15.77 -5.97 0.44
N HIS A 102 16.44 -6.56 -0.55
CA HIS A 102 17.15 -5.85 -1.63
C HIS A 102 18.26 -4.90 -1.16
N ARG A 103 19.04 -5.32 -0.15
CA ARG A 103 20.13 -4.53 0.45
C ARG A 103 21.52 -4.85 -0.11
N GLU A 104 21.62 -5.78 -1.04
CA GLU A 104 22.87 -6.33 -1.57
C GLU A 104 23.74 -5.26 -2.25
N LYS A 105 23.09 -4.27 -2.87
CA LYS A 105 23.75 -3.17 -3.59
C LYS A 105 24.10 -1.98 -2.71
N LEU A 106 23.76 -2.00 -1.43
CA LEU A 106 24.10 -0.92 -0.52
C LEU A 106 25.56 -1.04 -0.10
N SER A 107 26.31 0.05 -0.19
CA SER A 107 27.72 0.14 0.21
C SER A 107 27.92 0.59 1.67
N ASP A 108 26.89 1.14 2.29
CA ASP A 108 26.96 1.67 3.65
C ASP A 108 27.19 0.56 4.69
N ILE A 109 27.98 0.88 5.73
CA ILE A 109 28.26 -0.04 6.83
C ILE A 109 26.98 -0.42 7.60
N GLN A 110 26.00 0.46 7.62
CA GLN A 110 24.71 0.26 8.29
C GLN A 110 23.65 -0.45 7.42
N LYS A 111 24.03 -0.98 6.26
CA LYS A 111 23.10 -1.65 5.33
C LYS A 111 22.28 -2.79 5.95
N ASN A 112 22.75 -3.38 7.04
CA ASN A 112 22.10 -4.48 7.74
C ASN A 112 21.23 -4.02 8.92
N GLU A 113 21.12 -2.71 9.15
CA GLU A 113 20.26 -2.19 10.22
C GLU A 113 18.80 -2.57 9.99
N LYS A 114 18.10 -2.85 11.10
CA LYS A 114 16.70 -3.23 11.08
C LYS A 114 15.82 -2.05 10.69
N GLY A 115 14.94 -2.24 9.71
CA GLY A 115 14.00 -1.21 9.27
C GLY A 115 13.72 -1.28 7.77
N GLY A 116 12.83 -0.43 7.30
CA GLY A 116 12.47 -0.36 5.89
C GLY A 116 13.45 0.48 5.09
N LEU A 117 13.95 -0.04 3.97
CA LEU A 117 14.75 0.67 2.99
C LEU A 117 13.85 1.49 2.08
N SER A 118 14.15 2.77 1.89
CA SER A 118 13.44 3.70 1.01
C SER A 118 14.40 4.44 0.08
N GLY A 119 13.91 5.45 -0.62
CA GLY A 119 14.71 6.29 -1.52
C GLY A 119 15.10 5.59 -2.83
N GLN A 120 16.20 6.00 -3.41
CA GLN A 120 16.69 5.53 -4.72
C GLN A 120 16.76 4.00 -4.87
N PRO A 121 17.24 3.23 -3.88
CA PRO A 121 17.27 1.77 -4.01
C PRO A 121 15.89 1.11 -4.24
N LEU A 122 14.81 1.79 -3.83
CA LEU A 122 13.44 1.30 -4.00
C LEU A 122 12.83 1.68 -5.36
N LYS A 123 13.41 2.63 -6.09
CA LYS A 123 12.84 3.23 -7.31
C LYS A 123 12.42 2.19 -8.34
N ASP A 124 13.34 1.35 -8.78
CA ASP A 124 13.11 0.37 -9.84
C ASP A 124 12.11 -0.71 -9.42
N LEU A 125 12.21 -1.16 -8.16
CA LEU A 125 11.32 -2.17 -7.61
C LEU A 125 9.87 -1.66 -7.59
N SER A 126 9.66 -0.46 -7.05
CA SER A 126 8.32 0.13 -6.99
C SER A 126 7.75 0.44 -8.38
N THR A 127 8.58 0.92 -9.32
CA THR A 127 8.15 1.21 -10.70
C THR A 127 7.74 -0.06 -11.45
N LYS A 128 8.50 -1.15 -11.31
CA LYS A 128 8.12 -2.46 -11.87
C LYS A 128 6.82 -2.97 -11.29
N LEU A 129 6.62 -2.80 -9.99
CA LEU A 129 5.42 -3.23 -9.30
C LEU A 129 4.20 -2.42 -9.74
N ILE A 130 4.31 -1.09 -9.91
CA ILE A 130 3.27 -0.22 -10.49
C ILE A 130 2.84 -0.77 -11.85
N LYS A 131 3.81 -1.03 -12.74
CA LYS A 131 3.53 -1.57 -14.09
C LYS A 131 2.78 -2.90 -14.04
N LYS A 132 3.11 -3.75 -13.07
CA LYS A 132 2.43 -5.03 -12.88
C LYS A 132 0.99 -4.83 -12.42
N PHE A 133 0.74 -4.02 -11.39
CA PHE A 133 -0.61 -3.69 -10.94
C PHE A 133 -1.45 -3.05 -12.04
N TYR A 134 -0.91 -2.09 -12.77
CA TYR A 134 -1.60 -1.46 -13.89
C TYR A 134 -2.06 -2.47 -14.95
N ARG A 135 -1.18 -3.41 -15.33
CA ARG A 135 -1.50 -4.45 -16.32
C ARG A 135 -2.60 -5.39 -15.84
N GLU A 136 -2.52 -5.85 -14.60
CA GLU A 136 -3.46 -6.80 -14.04
C GLU A 136 -4.82 -6.16 -13.75
N THR A 137 -4.85 -4.90 -13.34
CA THR A 137 -6.09 -4.14 -13.12
C THR A 137 -6.69 -3.58 -14.41
N LYS A 138 -5.94 -3.57 -15.53
CA LYS A 138 -6.34 -2.96 -16.80
C LYS A 138 -6.78 -1.49 -16.64
N GLY A 139 -6.16 -0.77 -15.69
CA GLY A 139 -6.49 0.62 -15.39
C GLY A 139 -7.80 0.83 -14.60
N ASN A 140 -8.39 -0.24 -14.05
CA ASN A 140 -9.66 -0.12 -13.30
C ASN A 140 -9.48 0.28 -11.82
N ILE A 141 -8.25 0.49 -11.35
CA ILE A 141 -7.93 0.94 -9.99
C ILE A 141 -6.97 2.11 -10.09
N GLN A 142 -7.21 3.17 -9.30
CA GLN A 142 -6.28 4.29 -9.22
C GLN A 142 -4.98 3.86 -8.52
N ILE A 143 -3.84 4.19 -9.10
CA ILE A 143 -2.52 3.81 -8.57
C ILE A 143 -1.75 5.06 -8.16
N ILE A 144 -1.36 5.13 -6.89
CA ILE A 144 -0.46 6.16 -6.38
C ILE A 144 0.94 5.55 -6.28
N GLY A 145 1.86 6.03 -7.13
CA GLY A 145 3.24 5.55 -7.16
C GLY A 145 4.10 6.22 -6.09
N VAL A 146 4.85 5.44 -5.32
CA VAL A 146 5.77 5.95 -4.30
C VAL A 146 7.04 5.10 -4.22
N GLY A 147 8.15 5.72 -3.81
CA GLY A 147 9.46 5.09 -3.63
C GLY A 147 10.49 5.54 -4.65
N GLY A 148 11.52 6.24 -4.17
CA GLY A 148 12.61 6.76 -5.00
C GLY A 148 12.22 7.86 -5.99
N VAL A 149 11.21 8.67 -5.65
CA VAL A 149 10.82 9.85 -6.43
C VAL A 149 11.63 11.04 -5.94
N ASP A 150 12.74 11.32 -6.60
CA ASP A 150 13.69 12.38 -6.25
C ASP A 150 13.83 13.45 -7.35
N SER A 151 13.13 13.28 -8.45
CA SER A 151 13.19 14.15 -9.63
C SER A 151 11.89 14.10 -10.43
N GLY A 152 11.69 15.11 -11.27
CA GLY A 152 10.58 15.10 -12.24
C GLY A 152 10.65 13.89 -13.20
N HIS A 153 11.87 13.46 -13.54
CA HIS A 153 12.07 12.27 -14.37
C HIS A 153 11.61 10.99 -13.64
N ALA A 154 11.96 10.82 -12.37
CA ALA A 154 11.50 9.68 -11.57
C ALA A 154 9.98 9.66 -11.39
N ALA A 155 9.35 10.83 -11.22
CA ALA A 155 7.90 10.95 -11.21
C ALA A 155 7.28 10.55 -12.56
N PHE A 156 7.85 11.05 -13.67
CA PHE A 156 7.40 10.71 -15.02
C PHE A 156 7.49 9.21 -15.31
N GLU A 157 8.57 8.55 -14.90
CA GLU A 157 8.72 7.09 -15.06
C GLU A 157 7.59 6.31 -14.34
N LYS A 158 7.17 6.75 -13.15
CA LYS A 158 6.06 6.11 -12.43
C LYS A 158 4.72 6.32 -13.13
N ILE A 159 4.47 7.52 -13.66
CA ILE A 159 3.28 7.80 -14.46
C ILE A 159 3.28 6.93 -15.73
N CYS A 160 4.40 6.85 -16.44
CA CYS A 160 4.54 5.97 -17.62
C CYS A 160 4.38 4.48 -17.27
N ALA A 161 4.67 4.08 -16.04
CA ALA A 161 4.42 2.73 -15.55
C ALA A 161 2.95 2.44 -15.24
N GLY A 162 2.10 3.47 -15.20
CA GLY A 162 0.66 3.37 -14.96
C GLY A 162 0.17 3.96 -13.64
N ALA A 163 0.99 4.79 -12.96
CA ALA A 163 0.51 5.54 -11.81
C ALA A 163 -0.32 6.74 -12.24
N ASP A 164 -1.43 7.00 -11.54
CA ASP A 164 -2.29 8.19 -11.74
C ASP A 164 -1.77 9.40 -10.97
N ALA A 165 -1.05 9.15 -9.87
CA ALA A 165 -0.41 10.16 -9.04
C ALA A 165 0.88 9.62 -8.42
N VAL A 166 1.74 10.51 -7.91
CA VAL A 166 2.97 10.15 -7.19
C VAL A 166 3.02 10.77 -5.81
N GLN A 167 3.67 10.08 -4.87
CA GLN A 167 4.05 10.59 -3.55
C GLN A 167 5.56 10.72 -3.47
N LEU A 168 6.04 11.77 -2.79
CA LEU A 168 7.43 12.04 -2.47
C LEU A 168 7.78 11.48 -1.09
#